data_b2a6064140549eb0db7bd594dcbfc7ba
#
_entry.id   b2a6064140549eb0db7bd594dcbfc7ba
#
_cell.length_a   1.000
_cell.length_b   1.000
_cell.length_c   1.000
_cell.angle_alpha   90.00
_cell.angle_beta   90.00
_cell.angle_gamma   90.00
#
_symmetry.space_group_name_H-M   'P 1'
#
loop_
_entity.id
_entity.type
_entity.pdbx_description
1 polymer ?
#
loop_
_entity_poly.entity_id
_entity_poly.type
_entity_poly.pdbx_seq_one_letter_code
_entity_poly.pdbx_strand_id
1 'polypeptide(L)'
;MKQTNYSESILLGICEKLQLSPSLYKQATERYETIAHTIQSDPVFKEIELKMYPQGSFRLKTTVKPLSEEEYDIDFVVELPTNATMSPRQLYDHIVRILRHDGTHNDMVELKKRCVRVNYANDFHMDIMPGRSVNPVTHEIIVPDRELAAWYHHSNPIGFAEWFEQQAKTQIIDERSHFGKFSCEVEKVTEQEVASRLEPLR
;
A
#
# COMPACT_ATOMS: atom_id res chain seq x y z
N MET A 1 9.98 2.01 -40.30
CA MET A 1 8.93 2.60 -39.44
C MET A 1 8.00 1.44 -39.05
N LYS A 2 7.99 1.06 -37.75
CA LYS A 2 7.06 0.03 -37.26
C LYS A 2 5.67 0.64 -37.18
N GLN A 3 4.70 0.07 -37.88
CA GLN A 3 3.30 0.40 -37.69
C GLN A 3 2.91 0.03 -36.27
N THR A 4 2.75 1.02 -35.41
CA THR A 4 2.11 0.84 -34.10
C THR A 4 0.66 0.42 -34.40
N ASN A 5 0.25 -0.71 -33.87
CA ASN A 5 -1.12 -1.19 -34.07
C ASN A 5 -2.07 -0.15 -33.43
N TYR A 6 -3.11 0.26 -34.16
CA TYR A 6 -4.08 1.26 -33.70
C TYR A 6 -4.66 0.92 -32.31
N SER A 7 -4.92 -0.37 -32.07
CA SER A 7 -5.37 -0.87 -30.76
C SER A 7 -4.34 -0.62 -29.65
N GLU A 8 -3.06 -0.76 -29.93
CA GLU A 8 -1.94 -0.50 -29.03
C GLU A 8 -1.89 0.96 -28.59
N SER A 9 -2.03 1.87 -29.56
CA SER A 9 -2.05 3.31 -29.28
C SER A 9 -3.24 3.72 -28.39
N ILE A 10 -4.41 3.09 -28.62
CA ILE A 10 -5.60 3.33 -27.80
C ILE A 10 -5.37 2.84 -26.36
N LEU A 11 -4.86 1.62 -26.20
CA LEU A 11 -4.60 1.04 -24.87
C LEU A 11 -3.57 1.87 -24.10
N LEU A 12 -2.48 2.30 -24.72
CA LEU A 12 -1.50 3.18 -24.12
C LEU A 12 -2.12 4.51 -23.68
N GLY A 13 -2.91 5.14 -24.54
CA GLY A 13 -3.60 6.39 -24.20
C GLY A 13 -4.62 6.24 -23.07
N ILE A 14 -5.27 5.08 -22.94
CA ILE A 14 -6.14 4.76 -21.81
C ILE A 14 -5.29 4.61 -20.53
N CYS A 15 -4.22 3.83 -20.57
CA CYS A 15 -3.32 3.63 -19.43
C CYS A 15 -2.76 4.96 -18.92
N GLU A 16 -2.28 5.83 -19.81
CA GLU A 16 -1.76 7.15 -19.45
C GLU A 16 -2.82 8.02 -18.74
N LYS A 17 -4.06 7.97 -19.22
CA LYS A 17 -5.16 8.73 -18.61
C LYS A 17 -5.63 8.17 -17.26
N LEU A 18 -5.49 6.87 -17.06
CA LEU A 18 -5.90 6.21 -15.83
C LEU A 18 -4.83 6.25 -14.73
N GLN A 19 -3.59 6.54 -15.08
CA GLN A 19 -2.51 6.60 -14.09
C GLN A 19 -2.69 7.76 -13.11
N LEU A 20 -2.34 7.48 -11.85
CA LEU A 20 -2.24 8.52 -10.84
C LEU A 20 -1.16 9.52 -11.24
N SER A 21 -1.46 10.82 -11.17
CA SER A 21 -0.45 11.83 -11.51
C SER A 21 0.75 11.79 -10.56
N PRO A 22 1.96 12.17 -11.01
CA PRO A 22 3.12 12.21 -10.13
C PRO A 22 2.93 13.08 -8.88
N SER A 23 2.14 14.15 -8.98
CA SER A 23 1.82 15.02 -7.85
C SER A 23 0.93 14.31 -6.82
N LEU A 24 -0.11 13.59 -7.26
CA LEU A 24 -0.97 12.81 -6.37
C LEU A 24 -0.20 11.65 -5.72
N TYR A 25 0.67 10.99 -6.49
CA TYR A 25 1.53 9.94 -5.94
C TYR A 25 2.47 10.48 -4.85
N LYS A 26 3.09 11.63 -5.09
CA LYS A 26 3.94 12.31 -4.11
C LYS A 26 3.15 12.69 -2.85
N GLN A 27 1.99 13.30 -3.01
CA GLN A 27 1.11 13.67 -1.90
C GLN A 27 0.72 12.43 -1.07
N ALA A 28 0.34 11.34 -1.72
CA ALA A 28 0.03 10.07 -1.09
C ALA A 28 1.21 9.54 -0.26
N THR A 29 2.42 9.59 -0.82
CA THR A 29 3.65 9.16 -0.14
C THR A 29 3.94 10.03 1.08
N GLU A 30 3.86 11.35 0.97
CA GLU A 30 4.09 12.28 2.09
C GLU A 30 3.10 12.07 3.24
N ARG A 31 1.83 11.80 2.91
CA ARG A 31 0.80 11.48 3.92
C ARG A 31 1.07 10.15 4.60
N TYR A 32 1.42 9.12 3.83
CA TYR A 32 1.83 7.82 4.35
C TYR A 32 3.02 7.96 5.33
N GLU A 33 4.08 8.67 4.94
CA GLU A 33 5.26 8.89 5.77
C GLU A 33 4.91 9.64 7.07
N THR A 34 4.02 10.64 6.98
CA THR A 34 3.56 11.40 8.16
C THR A 34 2.86 10.49 9.17
N ILE A 35 1.91 9.67 8.71
CA ILE A 35 1.19 8.73 9.59
C ILE A 35 2.14 7.68 10.16
N ALA A 36 3.01 7.11 9.33
CA ALA A 36 3.99 6.13 9.77
C ALA A 36 4.90 6.69 10.87
N HIS A 37 5.39 7.92 10.69
CA HIS A 37 6.18 8.61 11.71
C HIS A 37 5.37 8.88 12.99
N THR A 38 4.13 9.31 12.86
CA THR A 38 3.25 9.57 14.03
C THR A 38 3.05 8.28 14.85
N ILE A 39 2.80 7.15 14.18
CA ILE A 39 2.63 5.86 14.86
C ILE A 39 3.95 5.42 15.51
N GLN A 40 5.07 5.43 14.80
CA GLN A 40 6.35 4.95 15.33
C GLN A 40 6.86 5.81 16.49
N SER A 41 6.53 7.10 16.50
CA SER A 41 6.97 8.05 17.55
C SER A 41 6.20 7.92 18.85
N ASP A 42 5.12 7.15 18.89
CA ASP A 42 4.36 6.96 20.15
C ASP A 42 5.20 6.17 21.17
N PRO A 43 5.22 6.59 22.45
CA PRO A 43 6.00 5.93 23.48
C PRO A 43 5.75 4.43 23.65
N VAL A 44 4.55 3.93 23.28
CA VAL A 44 4.21 2.52 23.37
C VAL A 44 5.05 1.66 22.42
N PHE A 45 5.57 2.25 21.33
CA PHE A 45 6.40 1.56 20.32
C PHE A 45 7.90 1.86 20.45
N LYS A 46 8.33 2.57 21.50
CA LYS A 46 9.73 2.97 21.69
C LYS A 46 10.72 1.80 21.64
N GLU A 47 10.31 0.66 22.19
CA GLU A 47 11.13 -0.56 22.26
C GLU A 47 10.67 -1.63 21.23
N ILE A 48 9.75 -1.27 20.33
CA ILE A 48 9.20 -2.19 19.31
C ILE A 48 9.55 -1.63 17.94
N GLU A 49 10.36 -2.37 17.20
CA GLU A 49 10.63 -2.06 15.79
C GLU A 49 9.43 -2.48 14.94
N LEU A 50 8.64 -1.49 14.53
CA LEU A 50 7.51 -1.70 13.62
C LEU A 50 8.03 -1.75 12.19
N LYS A 51 7.55 -2.73 11.41
CA LYS A 51 7.74 -2.74 9.96
C LYS A 51 6.51 -2.12 9.30
N MET A 52 6.70 -1.06 8.52
CA MET A 52 5.63 -0.38 7.81
C MET A 52 5.88 -0.42 6.32
N TYR A 53 4.88 -0.83 5.54
CA TYR A 53 5.01 -0.95 4.09
C TYR A 53 3.68 -0.81 3.38
N PRO A 54 3.66 -0.26 2.15
CA PRO A 54 2.46 -0.18 1.34
C PRO A 54 2.00 -1.57 0.88
N GLN A 55 0.69 -1.69 0.66
CA GLN A 55 0.06 -2.86 0.06
C GLN A 55 -0.96 -2.46 -1.00
N GLY A 56 -1.74 -3.43 -1.50
CA GLY A 56 -2.81 -3.19 -2.46
C GLY A 56 -2.32 -2.56 -3.77
N SER A 57 -3.19 -1.79 -4.40
CA SER A 57 -2.92 -1.17 -5.71
C SER A 57 -1.73 -0.22 -5.69
N PHE A 58 -1.52 0.48 -4.58
CA PHE A 58 -0.40 1.40 -4.43
C PHE A 58 0.96 0.68 -4.48
N ARG A 59 1.09 -0.46 -3.78
CA ARG A 59 2.29 -1.31 -3.81
C ARG A 59 2.51 -1.94 -5.19
N LEU A 60 1.43 -2.34 -5.85
CA LEU A 60 1.47 -3.00 -7.15
C LEU A 60 1.61 -2.02 -8.32
N LYS A 61 1.58 -0.70 -8.05
CA LYS A 61 1.58 0.36 -9.08
C LYS A 61 0.39 0.25 -10.04
N THR A 62 -0.73 -0.24 -9.54
CA THR A 62 -1.99 -0.40 -10.30
C THR A 62 -3.08 0.57 -9.84
N THR A 63 -2.74 1.53 -8.98
CA THR A 63 -3.67 2.58 -8.56
C THR A 63 -4.05 3.42 -9.77
N VAL A 64 -5.35 3.55 -9.99
CA VAL A 64 -5.91 4.36 -11.06
C VAL A 64 -6.43 5.68 -10.52
N LYS A 65 -6.33 6.72 -11.35
CA LYS A 65 -6.92 8.02 -11.04
C LYS A 65 -8.45 7.85 -10.98
N PRO A 66 -9.10 8.34 -9.92
CA PRO A 66 -10.55 8.29 -9.81
C PRO A 66 -11.23 9.06 -10.95
N LEU A 67 -12.40 8.58 -11.35
CA LEU A 67 -13.26 9.27 -12.30
C LEU A 67 -14.06 10.32 -11.52
N SER A 68 -13.89 11.59 -11.89
CA SER A 68 -14.57 12.75 -11.28
C SER A 68 -14.26 12.97 -9.79
N GLU A 69 -15.26 12.96 -8.93
CA GLU A 69 -15.17 13.23 -7.47
C GLU A 69 -14.97 11.98 -6.61
N GLU A 70 -14.65 10.84 -7.22
CA GLU A 70 -14.35 9.62 -6.47
C GLU A 70 -12.97 9.73 -5.82
N GLU A 71 -12.81 9.08 -4.67
CA GLU A 71 -11.56 9.02 -3.92
C GLU A 71 -10.81 7.72 -4.28
N TYR A 72 -9.48 7.72 -4.11
CA TYR A 72 -8.67 6.52 -4.27
C TYR A 72 -8.19 6.01 -2.91
N ASP A 73 -7.88 4.71 -2.83
CA ASP A 73 -7.42 4.09 -1.61
C ASP A 73 -5.90 3.93 -1.60
N ILE A 74 -5.29 4.22 -0.45
CA ILE A 74 -3.91 3.91 -0.14
C ILE A 74 -3.90 2.93 1.01
N ASP A 75 -3.41 1.74 0.75
CA ASP A 75 -3.32 0.69 1.76
C ASP A 75 -1.90 0.54 2.26
N PHE A 76 -1.69 0.43 3.57
CA PHE A 76 -0.42 0.02 4.13
C PHE A 76 -0.56 -0.82 5.41
N VAL A 77 0.47 -1.58 5.68
CA VAL A 77 0.55 -2.46 6.84
C VAL A 77 1.44 -1.82 7.90
N VAL A 78 1.00 -1.92 9.15
CA VAL A 78 1.84 -1.71 10.34
C VAL A 78 2.02 -3.07 10.99
N GLU A 79 3.22 -3.63 10.89
CA GLU A 79 3.53 -5.00 11.29
C GLU A 79 4.38 -5.04 12.54
N LEU A 80 3.89 -5.77 13.56
CA LEU A 80 4.65 -6.14 14.75
C LEU A 80 5.59 -7.31 14.42
N PRO A 81 6.79 -7.35 15.01
CA PRO A 81 7.67 -8.50 14.87
C PRO A 81 7.08 -9.76 15.54
N THR A 82 7.58 -10.94 15.15
CA THR A 82 7.11 -12.24 15.67
C THR A 82 7.23 -12.39 17.19
N ASN A 83 8.23 -11.77 17.79
CA ASN A 83 8.50 -11.81 19.23
C ASN A 83 7.71 -10.76 20.02
N ALA A 84 6.88 -9.95 19.37
CA ALA A 84 6.04 -8.96 20.07
C ALA A 84 5.01 -9.67 20.96
N THR A 85 4.86 -9.19 22.19
CA THR A 85 3.82 -9.66 23.12
C THR A 85 2.45 -9.06 22.80
N MET A 86 2.45 -7.92 22.11
CA MET A 86 1.26 -7.22 21.66
C MET A 86 0.53 -8.01 20.57
N SER A 87 -0.78 -8.16 20.70
CA SER A 87 -1.63 -8.78 19.67
C SER A 87 -1.99 -7.78 18.55
N PRO A 88 -2.40 -8.25 17.36
CA PRO A 88 -2.92 -7.38 16.30
C PRO A 88 -4.12 -6.52 16.74
N ARG A 89 -4.95 -7.04 17.65
CA ARG A 89 -6.05 -6.28 18.23
C ARG A 89 -5.55 -5.10 19.08
N GLN A 90 -4.60 -5.34 19.95
CA GLN A 90 -4.00 -4.28 20.77
C GLN A 90 -3.31 -3.24 19.90
N LEU A 91 -2.60 -3.68 18.85
CA LEU A 91 -2.02 -2.76 17.86
C LEU A 91 -3.10 -1.90 17.18
N TYR A 92 -4.21 -2.52 16.76
CA TYR A 92 -5.37 -1.81 16.20
C TYR A 92 -5.86 -0.71 17.15
N ASP A 93 -6.08 -1.06 18.42
CA ASP A 93 -6.57 -0.13 19.44
C ASP A 93 -5.56 1.01 19.72
N HIS A 94 -4.26 0.70 19.71
CA HIS A 94 -3.20 1.72 19.83
C HIS A 94 -3.16 2.67 18.64
N ILE A 95 -3.25 2.17 17.40
CA ILE A 95 -3.30 3.01 16.20
C ILE A 95 -4.50 3.96 16.25
N VAL A 96 -5.68 3.45 16.60
CA VAL A 96 -6.88 4.29 16.78
C VAL A 96 -6.64 5.37 17.82
N ARG A 97 -6.08 5.03 18.98
CA ARG A 97 -5.79 5.97 20.05
C ARG A 97 -4.80 7.05 19.56
N ILE A 98 -3.71 6.65 18.93
CA ILE A 98 -2.66 7.58 18.47
C ILE A 98 -3.26 8.58 17.49
N LEU A 99 -3.95 8.11 16.44
CA LEU A 99 -4.50 8.96 15.41
C LEU A 99 -5.62 9.87 15.90
N ARG A 100 -6.37 9.45 16.91
CA ARG A 100 -7.38 10.29 17.53
C ARG A 100 -6.82 11.35 18.49
N HIS A 101 -5.58 11.18 18.96
CA HIS A 101 -4.96 12.10 19.93
C HIS A 101 -3.86 12.96 19.32
N ASP A 102 -3.49 12.77 18.07
CA ASP A 102 -2.44 13.56 17.41
C ASP A 102 -2.87 15.00 17.03
N GLY A 103 -4.13 15.34 17.25
CA GLY A 103 -4.70 16.67 16.99
C GLY A 103 -4.97 16.95 15.51
N THR A 104 -4.47 16.15 14.59
CA THR A 104 -4.62 16.33 13.13
C THR A 104 -5.67 15.40 12.55
N HIS A 105 -5.66 14.13 12.98
CA HIS A 105 -6.47 13.08 12.34
C HIS A 105 -7.72 12.68 13.14
N ASN A 106 -8.00 13.30 14.29
CA ASN A 106 -9.08 12.90 15.19
C ASN A 106 -10.43 12.67 14.47
N ASP A 107 -10.87 13.67 13.71
CA ASP A 107 -12.17 13.63 13.03
C ASP A 107 -12.15 12.87 11.68
N MET A 108 -10.96 12.40 11.27
CA MET A 108 -10.74 11.68 10.02
C MET A 108 -10.75 10.16 10.21
N VAL A 109 -10.70 9.67 11.46
CA VAL A 109 -10.53 8.24 11.78
C VAL A 109 -11.86 7.50 11.71
N GLU A 110 -11.93 6.50 10.86
CA GLU A 110 -13.04 5.56 10.74
C GLU A 110 -12.59 4.12 11.05
N LEU A 111 -13.37 3.39 11.83
CA LEU A 111 -13.06 2.02 12.22
C LEU A 111 -13.66 1.04 11.21
N LYS A 112 -12.80 0.41 10.41
CA LYS A 112 -13.19 -0.65 9.48
C LYS A 112 -13.03 -2.05 10.13
N LYS A 113 -13.43 -3.08 9.41
CA LYS A 113 -13.37 -4.47 9.85
C LYS A 113 -11.94 -4.92 10.19
N ARG A 114 -10.97 -4.62 9.32
CA ARG A 114 -9.58 -5.08 9.40
C ARG A 114 -8.55 -3.98 9.43
N CYS A 115 -8.93 -2.75 9.16
CA CYS A 115 -8.06 -1.59 9.11
C CYS A 115 -8.64 -0.40 9.87
N VAL A 116 -7.80 0.55 10.16
CA VAL A 116 -8.16 1.88 10.60
C VAL A 116 -8.08 2.79 9.38
N ARG A 117 -9.21 3.38 8.98
CA ARG A 117 -9.25 4.30 7.84
C ARG A 117 -9.06 5.73 8.29
N VAL A 118 -8.25 6.47 7.57
CA VAL A 118 -8.12 7.93 7.68
C VAL A 118 -8.66 8.55 6.41
N ASN A 119 -9.73 9.34 6.54
CA ASN A 119 -10.41 9.97 5.42
C ASN A 119 -9.80 11.35 5.15
N TYR A 120 -9.11 11.52 4.03
CA TYR A 120 -8.65 12.82 3.53
C TYR A 120 -9.71 13.37 2.58
N ALA A 121 -10.59 14.23 3.10
CA ALA A 121 -11.76 14.73 2.38
C ALA A 121 -11.42 15.24 0.98
N ASN A 122 -12.15 14.76 -0.03
CA ASN A 122 -12.03 15.07 -1.46
C ASN A 122 -10.69 14.66 -2.12
N ASP A 123 -9.87 13.83 -1.46
CA ASP A 123 -8.58 13.38 -1.99
C ASP A 123 -8.53 11.86 -2.08
N PHE A 124 -8.38 11.19 -0.93
CA PHE A 124 -8.22 9.74 -0.85
C PHE A 124 -8.50 9.20 0.56
N HIS A 125 -8.63 7.89 0.65
CA HIS A 125 -8.66 7.18 1.92
C HIS A 125 -7.33 6.49 2.17
N MET A 126 -6.92 6.44 3.44
CA MET A 126 -5.75 5.68 3.85
C MET A 126 -6.15 4.56 4.80
N ASP A 127 -6.00 3.32 4.37
CA ASP A 127 -6.34 2.13 5.12
C ASP A 127 -5.11 1.54 5.79
N ILE A 128 -5.04 1.68 7.10
CA ILE A 128 -3.94 1.23 7.94
C ILE A 128 -4.29 -0.14 8.50
N MET A 129 -3.66 -1.18 8.01
CA MET A 129 -3.88 -2.56 8.44
C MET A 129 -2.86 -2.98 9.50
N PRO A 130 -3.26 -3.13 10.76
CA PRO A 130 -2.38 -3.68 11.78
C PRO A 130 -2.13 -5.15 11.54
N GLY A 131 -0.90 -5.60 11.72
CA GLY A 131 -0.52 -6.99 11.58
C GLY A 131 0.53 -7.44 12.60
N ARG A 132 0.71 -8.73 12.75
CA ARG A 132 1.85 -9.32 13.46
C ARG A 132 2.44 -10.43 12.62
N SER A 133 3.75 -10.42 12.46
CA SER A 133 4.48 -11.46 11.76
C SER A 133 4.24 -12.81 12.41
N VAL A 134 3.95 -13.83 11.61
CA VAL A 134 3.87 -15.23 12.02
C VAL A 134 5.13 -15.95 11.57
N ASN A 135 5.53 -15.69 10.32
CA ASN A 135 6.72 -16.28 9.74
C ASN A 135 7.42 -15.23 8.85
N PRO A 136 8.58 -14.70 9.29
CA PRO A 136 9.30 -13.69 8.54
C PRO A 136 9.89 -14.20 7.22
N VAL A 137 10.06 -15.52 7.06
CA VAL A 137 10.58 -16.12 5.82
C VAL A 137 9.51 -16.18 4.73
N THR A 138 8.27 -16.53 5.12
CA THR A 138 7.13 -16.60 4.19
C THR A 138 6.36 -15.29 4.11
N HIS A 139 6.72 -14.28 4.91
CA HIS A 139 6.02 -13.00 5.04
C HIS A 139 4.56 -13.12 5.50
N GLU A 140 4.22 -14.25 6.12
CA GLU A 140 2.89 -14.47 6.65
C GLU A 140 2.65 -13.63 7.90
N ILE A 141 1.53 -12.96 7.95
CA ILE A 141 1.07 -12.15 9.08
C ILE A 141 -0.33 -12.58 9.52
N ILE A 142 -0.67 -12.30 10.76
CA ILE A 142 -2.05 -12.30 11.23
C ILE A 142 -2.52 -10.86 11.40
N VAL A 143 -3.74 -10.59 10.96
CA VAL A 143 -4.38 -9.28 11.01
C VAL A 143 -5.66 -9.34 11.85
N PRO A 144 -6.12 -8.24 12.46
CA PRO A 144 -7.35 -8.24 13.21
C PRO A 144 -8.54 -8.43 12.26
N ASP A 145 -9.60 -9.05 12.75
CA ASP A 145 -10.90 -9.07 12.10
C ASP A 145 -11.98 -8.92 13.16
N ARG A 146 -12.63 -7.75 13.19
CA ARG A 146 -13.59 -7.37 14.23
C ARG A 146 -14.89 -8.16 14.18
N GLU A 147 -15.15 -8.88 13.09
CA GLU A 147 -16.34 -9.72 12.93
C GLU A 147 -16.08 -11.18 13.29
N LEU A 148 -14.81 -11.58 13.43
CA LEU A 148 -14.47 -12.94 13.82
C LEU A 148 -14.36 -13.06 15.35
N ALA A 149 -14.88 -14.16 15.89
CA ALA A 149 -14.76 -14.45 17.32
C ALA A 149 -13.32 -14.53 17.81
N ALA A 150 -12.42 -15.05 16.98
CA ALA A 150 -10.99 -15.14 17.27
C ALA A 150 -10.21 -13.83 17.01
N TRP A 151 -10.81 -12.83 16.37
CA TRP A 151 -10.19 -11.55 16.01
C TRP A 151 -8.96 -11.64 15.11
N TYR A 152 -8.72 -12.75 14.43
CA TYR A 152 -7.54 -12.93 13.57
C TYR A 152 -7.89 -13.52 12.23
N HIS A 153 -7.18 -13.05 11.22
CA HIS A 153 -7.20 -13.58 9.88
C HIS A 153 -5.78 -13.67 9.35
N HIS A 154 -5.44 -14.73 8.62
CA HIS A 154 -4.15 -14.85 7.95
C HIS A 154 -4.10 -13.99 6.70
N SER A 155 -2.95 -13.38 6.47
CA SER A 155 -2.69 -12.53 5.30
C SER A 155 -1.23 -12.62 4.90
N ASN A 156 -0.93 -12.32 3.64
CA ASN A 156 0.44 -12.25 3.14
C ASN A 156 0.56 -11.19 2.04
N PRO A 157 0.54 -9.90 2.38
CA PRO A 157 0.60 -8.83 1.40
C PRO A 157 1.91 -8.78 0.61
N ILE A 158 3.04 -9.07 1.27
CA ILE A 158 4.36 -9.08 0.62
C ILE A 158 4.44 -10.24 -0.36
N GLY A 159 4.13 -11.46 0.06
CA GLY A 159 4.17 -12.62 -0.82
C GLY A 159 3.21 -12.51 -2.01
N PHE A 160 2.04 -11.88 -1.81
CA PHE A 160 1.14 -11.58 -2.92
C PHE A 160 1.76 -10.58 -3.91
N ALA A 161 2.40 -9.51 -3.42
CA ALA A 161 3.06 -8.53 -4.28
C ALA A 161 4.22 -9.16 -5.08
N GLU A 162 5.05 -9.97 -4.43
CA GLU A 162 6.15 -10.69 -5.08
C GLU A 162 5.63 -11.66 -6.16
N TRP A 163 4.58 -12.42 -5.85
CA TRP A 163 3.93 -13.28 -6.83
C TRP A 163 3.38 -12.49 -8.02
N PHE A 164 2.67 -11.40 -7.76
CA PHE A 164 2.11 -10.54 -8.82
C PHE A 164 3.21 -9.97 -9.72
N GLU A 165 4.28 -9.44 -9.15
CA GLU A 165 5.41 -8.91 -9.90
C GLU A 165 6.10 -9.98 -10.76
N GLN A 166 6.20 -11.21 -10.24
CA GLN A 166 6.75 -12.33 -10.99
C GLN A 166 5.84 -12.69 -12.18
N GLN A 167 4.52 -12.77 -11.97
CA GLN A 167 3.56 -13.04 -13.06
C GLN A 167 3.59 -11.95 -14.12
N ALA A 168 3.59 -10.68 -13.71
CA ALA A 168 3.65 -9.54 -14.62
C ALA A 168 4.92 -9.55 -15.49
N LYS A 169 6.08 -9.90 -14.92
CA LYS A 169 7.32 -10.07 -15.68
C LYS A 169 7.23 -11.22 -16.69
N THR A 170 6.64 -12.33 -16.31
CA THR A 170 6.49 -13.52 -17.18
C THR A 170 5.57 -13.22 -18.37
N GLN A 171 4.44 -12.56 -18.14
CA GLN A 171 3.53 -12.17 -19.21
C GLN A 171 4.17 -11.20 -20.21
N ILE A 172 4.91 -10.20 -19.74
CA ILE A 172 5.61 -9.25 -20.61
C ILE A 172 6.64 -9.97 -21.52
N ILE A 173 7.27 -11.04 -21.04
CA ILE A 173 8.24 -11.83 -21.83
C ILE A 173 7.51 -12.64 -22.90
N ASP A 174 6.39 -13.28 -22.57
CA ASP A 174 5.60 -14.08 -23.51
C ASP A 174 4.92 -13.23 -24.59
N GLU A 175 4.37 -12.07 -24.22
CA GLU A 175 3.80 -11.12 -25.18
C GLU A 175 4.88 -10.48 -26.07
N ARG A 176 6.08 -10.24 -25.55
CA ARG A 176 7.22 -9.78 -26.37
C ARG A 176 7.67 -10.80 -27.40
N SER A 177 7.51 -12.09 -27.13
CA SER A 177 7.79 -13.15 -28.09
C SER A 177 6.72 -13.25 -29.20
N HIS A 178 5.48 -12.86 -28.91
CA HIS A 178 4.36 -12.93 -29.86
C HIS A 178 4.03 -11.57 -30.51
N PHE A 179 4.23 -10.45 -29.85
CA PHE A 179 3.80 -9.13 -30.28
C PHE A 179 4.90 -8.06 -30.28
N GLY A 180 6.16 -8.39 -30.39
CA GLY A 180 7.22 -7.41 -30.58
C GLY A 180 7.11 -6.15 -29.72
N LYS A 181 7.75 -6.15 -28.57
CA LYS A 181 8.12 -5.01 -27.69
C LYS A 181 7.02 -3.97 -27.42
N PHE A 182 6.20 -4.20 -26.41
CA PHE A 182 5.56 -3.14 -25.66
C PHE A 182 6.60 -2.45 -24.77
N SER A 183 7.06 -1.30 -25.16
CA SER A 183 7.74 -0.40 -24.23
C SER A 183 6.75 0.68 -23.84
N CYS A 184 6.01 0.47 -22.77
CA CYS A 184 5.51 1.60 -22.02
C CYS A 184 6.74 2.22 -21.34
N GLU A 185 7.36 3.21 -21.96
CA GLU A 185 8.22 4.13 -21.24
C GLU A 185 7.31 4.99 -20.36
N VAL A 186 6.92 4.43 -19.24
CA VAL A 186 6.56 5.25 -18.09
C VAL A 186 7.79 6.11 -17.84
N GLU A 187 7.62 7.44 -17.90
CA GLU A 187 8.64 8.38 -17.48
C GLU A 187 9.26 7.83 -16.21
N LYS A 188 10.54 7.47 -16.30
CA LYS A 188 11.28 6.87 -15.21
C LYS A 188 11.39 7.89 -14.09
N VAL A 189 10.38 7.92 -13.21
CA VAL A 189 10.72 8.08 -11.79
C VAL A 189 11.60 6.87 -11.55
N THR A 190 12.90 7.09 -11.47
CA THR A 190 13.90 6.03 -11.53
C THR A 190 13.52 4.97 -10.50
N GLU A 191 13.57 3.68 -10.88
CA GLU A 191 13.27 2.56 -9.98
C GLU A 191 14.03 2.70 -8.64
N GLN A 192 15.14 3.41 -8.63
CA GLN A 192 15.93 3.78 -7.45
C GLN A 192 15.23 4.82 -6.55
N GLU A 193 14.54 5.83 -7.10
CA GLU A 193 13.82 6.81 -6.26
C GLU A 193 12.55 6.23 -5.63
N VAL A 194 11.85 5.34 -6.32
CA VAL A 194 10.67 4.65 -5.77
C VAL A 194 11.08 3.54 -4.82
N ALA A 195 12.12 2.77 -5.13
CA ALA A 195 12.63 1.71 -4.26
C ALA A 195 13.24 2.27 -2.96
N SER A 196 13.97 3.38 -3.01
CA SER A 196 14.55 4.00 -1.81
C SER A 196 13.51 4.65 -0.89
N ARG A 197 12.34 5.03 -1.44
CA ARG A 197 11.22 5.59 -0.67
C ARG A 197 10.19 4.57 -0.20
N LEU A 198 10.21 3.35 -0.76
CA LEU A 198 9.33 2.24 -0.39
C LEU A 198 10.05 1.17 0.43
N GLU A 199 11.31 1.42 0.83
CA GLU A 199 11.94 0.58 1.84
C GLU A 199 11.18 0.68 3.16
N PRO A 200 11.07 -0.43 3.92
CA PRO A 200 10.48 -0.39 5.24
C PRO A 200 11.16 0.70 6.06
N LEU A 201 10.40 1.60 6.63
CA LEU A 201 10.92 2.51 7.63
C LEU A 201 11.40 1.67 8.82
N ARG A 202 12.70 1.66 9.06
CA ARG A 202 13.34 1.00 10.20
C ARG A 202 13.20 1.82 11.44
#